data_8f380532b9ce70c4fb95f0c101b4f573
#
_entry.id   8f380532b9ce70c4fb95f0c101b4f573
#
_cell.length_a   1.000
_cell.length_b   1.000
_cell.length_c   1.000
_cell.angle_alpha   90.00
_cell.angle_beta   90.00
_cell.angle_gamma   90.00
#
_symmetry.space_group_name_H-M   'P 1'
#
loop_
_entity.id
_entity.type
_entity.pdbx_description
1 polymer ?
#
loop_
_entity_poly.entity_id
_entity_poly.type
_entity_poly.pdbx_seq_one_letter_code
_entity_poly.pdbx_strand_id
1 'polypeptide(L)'
;MSYGSGRFIDVREGPNVRFGYDGARIMARAGPLRVDAFAVRPQLTKPNAFDDIADVHQGFWGSWATLDLSALTADLYYLGVERDEFRYQKVDGKEWRHTVGARARAKLAVADVELEGAYQFGNVGASPISAWTIAGESVFRRAKLPLEPTMTLGFGATSGDRGPSSGTLGTFNPLFPRGAYFGLVSANGPENEVSPHAALALALAEGLSFSVEAWSFWRQSTSDGIYSVPGRLLRRGTPADARYLGTQVEAFLSWQIDRHVSLSGTLAYFAAGAFFDTSAPGKDIAYGAAWASYKF
;
A
#
# COMPACT_ATOMS: atom_id res chain seq x y z
N MET A 1 -7.95 11.90 3.64
CA MET A 1 -7.08 11.66 4.81
C MET A 1 -5.91 10.79 4.36
N SER A 2 -4.69 11.07 4.83
CA SER A 2 -3.52 10.24 4.62
C SER A 2 -2.72 10.19 5.91
N TYR A 3 -2.22 9.02 6.31
CA TYR A 3 -1.48 8.81 7.55
C TYR A 3 -0.25 7.92 7.33
N GLY A 4 0.82 8.23 8.08
CA GLY A 4 2.04 7.43 8.10
C GLY A 4 2.67 7.23 6.73
N SER A 5 2.91 6.00 6.37
CA SER A 5 3.47 5.59 5.06
C SER A 5 2.42 5.49 3.94
N GLY A 6 1.13 5.69 4.24
CA GLY A 6 0.03 5.45 3.30
C GLY A 6 -0.32 3.97 3.10
N ARG A 7 0.24 3.05 3.89
CA ARG A 7 -0.04 1.60 3.77
C ARG A 7 -1.46 1.22 4.17
N PHE A 8 -2.09 1.99 5.08
CA PHE A 8 -3.43 1.73 5.59
C PHE A 8 -4.45 2.77 5.19
N ILE A 9 -4.05 4.03 5.09
CA ILE A 9 -4.95 5.15 4.80
C ILE A 9 -4.25 6.13 3.87
N ASP A 10 -4.78 6.28 2.65
CA ASP A 10 -4.31 7.26 1.69
C ASP A 10 -5.45 7.75 0.80
N VAL A 11 -5.27 8.94 0.21
CA VAL A 11 -6.15 9.55 -0.79
C VAL A 11 -6.00 8.98 -2.19
N ARG A 12 -5.04 8.07 -2.41
CA ARG A 12 -4.75 7.43 -3.70
C ARG A 12 -4.44 8.46 -4.79
N GLU A 13 -3.40 9.29 -4.56
CA GLU A 13 -2.86 10.13 -5.62
C GLU A 13 -2.42 9.24 -6.81
N GLY A 14 -2.76 9.66 -8.03
CA GLY A 14 -2.38 8.95 -9.24
C GLY A 14 -3.55 8.46 -10.10
N PRO A 15 -4.62 7.81 -9.57
CA PRO A 15 -5.87 7.66 -10.32
C PRO A 15 -6.50 9.01 -10.61
N ASN A 16 -7.33 9.10 -11.66
CA ASN A 16 -8.04 10.32 -12.03
C ASN A 16 -8.93 10.88 -10.91
N VAL A 17 -9.40 10.03 -10.02
CA VAL A 17 -10.26 10.41 -8.89
C VAL A 17 -9.58 10.00 -7.59
N ARG A 18 -9.40 10.98 -6.70
CA ARG A 18 -8.90 10.76 -5.34
C ARG A 18 -9.94 10.05 -4.51
N PHE A 19 -9.47 9.21 -3.59
CA PHE A 19 -10.34 8.57 -2.63
C PHE A 19 -10.80 9.57 -1.56
N GLY A 20 -12.12 9.72 -1.41
CA GLY A 20 -12.77 10.62 -0.48
C GLY A 20 -13.39 9.91 0.71
N TYR A 21 -13.64 10.69 1.78
CA TYR A 21 -14.31 10.23 3.00
C TYR A 21 -15.29 11.28 3.49
N ASP A 22 -16.50 10.87 3.85
CA ASP A 22 -17.53 11.70 4.48
C ASP A 22 -17.64 11.37 5.98
N GLY A 23 -17.57 12.36 6.83
CA GLY A 23 -17.67 12.17 8.28
C GLY A 23 -16.98 13.25 9.10
N ALA A 24 -16.55 12.89 10.31
CA ALA A 24 -15.93 13.80 11.26
C ALA A 24 -14.51 13.38 11.61
N ARG A 25 -13.64 14.37 11.80
CA ARG A 25 -12.28 14.23 12.28
C ARG A 25 -11.99 15.30 13.33
N ILE A 26 -11.39 14.89 14.43
CA ILE A 26 -10.90 15.75 15.49
C ILE A 26 -9.39 15.63 15.54
N MET A 27 -8.69 16.78 15.61
CA MET A 27 -7.24 16.85 15.71
C MET A 27 -6.86 17.65 16.94
N ALA A 28 -5.97 17.09 17.76
CA ALA A 28 -5.39 17.78 18.90
C ALA A 28 -3.86 17.75 18.79
N ARG A 29 -3.20 18.82 19.25
CA ARG A 29 -1.74 18.91 19.28
C ARG A 29 -1.26 19.48 20.61
N ALA A 30 -0.26 18.83 21.19
CA ALA A 30 0.40 19.26 22.41
C ALA A 30 1.94 19.07 22.24
N GLY A 31 2.64 20.15 21.95
CA GLY A 31 4.07 20.12 21.64
C GLY A 31 4.38 19.18 20.45
N PRO A 32 5.24 18.17 20.62
CA PRO A 32 5.59 17.22 19.56
C PRO A 32 4.51 16.14 19.31
N LEU A 33 3.53 16.01 20.20
CA LEU A 33 2.47 15.02 20.10
C LEU A 33 1.28 15.58 19.32
N ARG A 34 0.85 14.85 18.29
CA ARG A 34 -0.41 15.05 17.58
C ARG A 34 -1.27 13.81 17.72
N VAL A 35 -2.56 14.01 18.01
CA VAL A 35 -3.55 12.92 18.09
C VAL A 35 -4.72 13.29 17.19
N ASP A 36 -5.06 12.40 16.29
CA ASP A 36 -6.23 12.48 15.42
C ASP A 36 -7.20 11.37 15.80
N ALA A 37 -8.50 11.67 15.81
CA ALA A 37 -9.57 10.69 15.90
C ALA A 37 -10.60 10.98 14.80
N PHE A 38 -11.14 9.96 14.17
CA PHE A 38 -12.09 10.10 13.07
C PHE A 38 -13.13 8.98 13.05
N ALA A 39 -14.30 9.31 12.50
CA ALA A 39 -15.34 8.36 12.13
C ALA A 39 -15.95 8.83 10.81
N VAL A 40 -15.81 8.00 9.78
CA VAL A 40 -16.09 8.38 8.38
C VAL A 40 -16.69 7.21 7.60
N ARG A 41 -17.26 7.51 6.46
CA ARG A 41 -17.63 6.57 5.41
C ARG A 41 -16.79 6.84 4.17
N PRO A 42 -16.24 5.81 3.51
CA PRO A 42 -15.64 5.95 2.19
C PRO A 42 -16.65 6.48 1.18
N GLN A 43 -16.19 7.25 0.19
CA GLN A 43 -17.04 7.68 -0.91
C GLN A 43 -17.07 6.63 -2.02
N LEU A 44 -18.25 6.39 -2.57
CA LEU A 44 -18.45 5.67 -3.83
C LEU A 44 -18.35 6.69 -4.97
N THR A 45 -17.28 6.59 -5.73
CA THR A 45 -17.09 7.40 -6.94
C THR A 45 -18.01 6.92 -8.05
N LYS A 46 -18.79 7.83 -8.61
CA LYS A 46 -19.71 7.61 -9.71
C LYS A 46 -19.24 8.31 -10.98
N PRO A 47 -19.77 7.93 -12.16
CA PRO A 47 -19.25 8.42 -13.44
C PRO A 47 -19.60 9.86 -13.79
N ASN A 48 -20.60 10.49 -13.15
CA ASN A 48 -21.00 11.85 -13.46
C ASN A 48 -20.42 12.87 -12.48
N ALA A 49 -20.57 14.15 -12.80
CA ALA A 49 -20.14 15.22 -11.91
C ALA A 49 -21.13 15.40 -10.75
N PHE A 50 -20.63 15.56 -9.53
CA PHE A 50 -21.39 15.80 -8.29
C PHE A 50 -22.37 14.68 -7.89
N ASP A 51 -22.11 13.43 -8.33
CA ASP A 51 -22.96 12.29 -8.00
C ASP A 51 -22.28 11.29 -7.00
N ASP A 52 -21.08 11.59 -6.54
CA ASP A 52 -20.39 10.84 -5.50
C ASP A 52 -21.20 10.84 -4.19
N ILE A 53 -21.31 9.69 -3.55
CA ILE A 53 -22.06 9.51 -2.31
C ILE A 53 -21.26 8.72 -1.29
N ALA A 54 -21.57 8.92 0.00
CA ALA A 54 -21.01 8.09 1.06
C ALA A 54 -21.46 6.62 0.88
N ASP A 55 -20.52 5.68 1.00
CA ASP A 55 -20.84 4.24 1.02
C ASP A 55 -21.51 3.88 2.34
N VAL A 56 -22.83 3.68 2.30
CA VAL A 56 -23.61 3.34 3.50
C VAL A 56 -23.34 1.92 4.01
N HIS A 57 -22.70 1.08 3.20
CA HIS A 57 -22.34 -0.32 3.50
C HIS A 57 -20.96 -0.46 4.15
N GLN A 58 -20.25 0.66 4.32
CA GLN A 58 -18.95 0.67 4.98
C GLN A 58 -18.87 1.78 6.04
N GLY A 59 -18.33 1.44 7.20
CA GLY A 59 -17.92 2.36 8.24
C GLY A 59 -16.41 2.26 8.47
N PHE A 60 -15.75 3.41 8.69
CA PHE A 60 -14.32 3.45 9.00
C PHE A 60 -14.05 4.47 10.10
N TRP A 61 -13.36 4.05 11.16
CA TRP A 61 -13.04 4.89 12.30
C TRP A 61 -11.65 4.57 12.83
N GLY A 62 -11.11 5.47 13.62
CA GLY A 62 -9.82 5.21 14.23
C GLY A 62 -9.25 6.39 15.01
N SER A 63 -8.10 6.12 15.59
CA SER A 63 -7.24 7.13 16.20
C SER A 63 -5.80 6.91 15.75
N TRP A 64 -5.08 8.02 15.58
CA TRP A 64 -3.69 8.05 15.17
C TRP A 64 -2.91 9.04 16.01
N ALA A 65 -1.95 8.57 16.79
CA ALA A 65 -1.06 9.40 17.58
C ALA A 65 0.31 9.45 16.90
N THR A 66 0.83 10.64 16.66
CA THR A 66 2.17 10.90 16.12
C THR A 66 2.98 11.66 17.13
N LEU A 67 4.12 11.12 17.54
CA LEU A 67 5.15 11.80 18.29
C LEU A 67 6.28 12.19 17.31
N ASP A 68 6.48 13.49 17.11
CA ASP A 68 7.44 14.02 16.17
C ASP A 68 8.61 14.70 16.91
N LEU A 69 9.74 14.01 16.95
CA LEU A 69 11.01 14.48 17.49
C LEU A 69 11.98 14.75 16.33
N SER A 70 13.00 15.57 16.55
CA SER A 70 13.90 16.04 15.47
C SER A 70 14.53 14.91 14.63
N ALA A 71 14.87 13.77 15.24
CA ALA A 71 15.49 12.63 14.59
C ALA A 71 14.59 11.37 14.51
N LEU A 72 13.46 11.38 15.21
CA LEU A 72 12.55 10.24 15.32
C LEU A 72 11.10 10.70 15.19
N THR A 73 10.36 10.08 14.30
CA THR A 73 8.89 10.15 14.28
C THR A 73 8.34 8.78 14.64
N ALA A 74 7.45 8.72 15.63
CA ALA A 74 6.80 7.49 16.04
C ALA A 74 5.28 7.65 15.93
N ASP A 75 4.61 6.69 15.32
CA ASP A 75 3.16 6.60 15.24
C ASP A 75 2.66 5.38 16.02
N LEU A 76 1.52 5.55 16.70
CA LEU A 76 0.73 4.48 17.27
C LEU A 76 -0.71 4.67 16.82
N TYR A 77 -1.36 3.61 16.34
CA TYR A 77 -2.70 3.75 15.80
C TYR A 77 -3.60 2.56 16.09
N TYR A 78 -4.88 2.88 16.14
CA TYR A 78 -5.99 1.95 16.12
C TYR A 78 -6.94 2.32 14.99
N LEU A 79 -7.33 1.34 14.16
CA LEU A 79 -8.26 1.50 13.06
C LEU A 79 -9.35 0.43 13.15
N GLY A 80 -10.59 0.79 12.89
CA GLY A 80 -11.72 -0.11 12.81
C GLY A 80 -12.45 0.05 11.49
N VAL A 81 -12.80 -1.04 10.85
CA VAL A 81 -13.63 -1.06 9.65
C VAL A 81 -14.79 -2.03 9.83
N GLU A 82 -15.97 -1.60 9.42
CA GLU A 82 -17.16 -2.42 9.22
C GLU A 82 -17.50 -2.43 7.74
N ARG A 83 -17.83 -3.61 7.21
CA ARG A 83 -18.36 -3.79 5.86
C ARG A 83 -19.51 -4.79 5.92
N ASP A 84 -20.63 -4.47 5.28
CA ASP A 84 -21.79 -5.37 5.26
C ASP A 84 -21.49 -6.69 4.57
N GLU A 85 -20.61 -6.66 3.55
CA GLU A 85 -20.14 -7.84 2.84
C GLU A 85 -18.70 -7.65 2.39
N PHE A 86 -17.84 -8.62 2.70
CA PHE A 86 -16.50 -8.69 2.16
C PHE A 86 -16.09 -10.14 1.89
N ARG A 87 -15.29 -10.35 0.84
CA ARG A 87 -14.98 -11.70 0.35
C ARG A 87 -13.50 -11.97 0.32
N TYR A 88 -13.10 -12.99 1.06
CA TYR A 88 -11.78 -13.62 1.00
C TYR A 88 -11.87 -14.98 0.30
N GLN A 89 -10.73 -15.62 0.04
CA GLN A 89 -10.74 -16.95 -0.57
C GLN A 89 -11.54 -17.97 0.24
N LYS A 90 -11.42 -17.93 1.57
CA LYS A 90 -11.98 -18.92 2.49
C LYS A 90 -13.38 -18.56 2.98
N VAL A 91 -13.67 -17.29 3.16
CA VAL A 91 -14.86 -16.80 3.84
C VAL A 91 -15.37 -15.53 3.20
N ASP A 92 -16.69 -15.36 3.24
CA ASP A 92 -17.41 -14.12 2.91
C ASP A 92 -18.43 -13.80 4.00
N GLY A 93 -18.88 -12.58 4.01
CA GLY A 93 -19.91 -12.07 4.92
C GLY A 93 -19.59 -10.72 5.51
N LYS A 94 -20.35 -10.34 6.53
CA LYS A 94 -20.13 -9.09 7.25
C LYS A 94 -18.77 -9.09 7.94
N GLU A 95 -17.99 -8.04 7.71
CA GLU A 95 -16.65 -7.87 8.27
C GLU A 95 -16.67 -6.81 9.38
N TRP A 96 -16.13 -7.19 10.53
CA TRP A 96 -15.69 -6.30 11.59
C TRP A 96 -14.19 -6.54 11.81
N ARG A 97 -13.38 -5.60 11.39
CA ARG A 97 -11.92 -5.71 11.49
C ARG A 97 -11.36 -4.55 12.28
N HIS A 98 -10.55 -4.88 13.26
CA HIS A 98 -9.77 -3.95 14.05
C HIS A 98 -8.30 -4.12 13.71
N THR A 99 -7.56 -3.03 13.68
CA THR A 99 -6.13 -2.99 13.42
C THR A 99 -5.46 -2.17 14.51
N VAL A 100 -4.47 -2.73 15.16
CA VAL A 100 -3.54 -1.99 16.03
C VAL A 100 -2.16 -2.03 15.40
N GLY A 101 -1.47 -0.91 15.36
CA GLY A 101 -0.16 -0.85 14.75
C GLY A 101 0.70 0.29 15.25
N ALA A 102 1.98 0.16 14.94
CA ALA A 102 2.99 1.15 15.26
C ALA A 102 3.94 1.33 14.06
N ARG A 103 4.44 2.54 13.92
CA ARG A 103 5.45 2.92 12.92
C ARG A 103 6.52 3.78 13.59
N ALA A 104 7.76 3.55 13.23
CA ALA A 104 8.89 4.39 13.62
C ALA A 104 9.69 4.80 12.37
N ARG A 105 10.04 6.06 12.26
CA ARG A 105 10.94 6.60 11.25
C ARG A 105 12.07 7.35 11.93
N ALA A 106 13.30 6.95 11.66
CA ALA A 106 14.49 7.56 12.23
C ALA A 106 15.37 8.15 11.11
N LYS A 107 15.86 9.38 11.31
CA LYS A 107 16.89 10.01 10.49
C LYS A 107 18.24 9.73 11.10
N LEU A 108 18.97 8.77 10.51
CA LEU A 108 20.31 8.41 10.93
C LEU A 108 21.36 9.15 10.06
N ALA A 109 22.60 9.17 10.51
CA ALA A 109 23.69 9.86 9.80
C ALA A 109 23.91 9.34 8.36
N VAL A 110 23.62 8.08 8.10
CA VAL A 110 23.89 7.41 6.81
C VAL A 110 22.62 7.04 6.02
N ALA A 111 21.47 6.99 6.69
CA ALA A 111 20.20 6.59 6.08
C ALA A 111 18.99 7.12 6.85
N ASP A 112 17.87 7.33 6.16
CA ASP A 112 16.56 7.40 6.78
C ASP A 112 16.01 5.97 6.84
N VAL A 113 15.57 5.53 8.01
CA VAL A 113 15.02 4.17 8.22
C VAL A 113 13.59 4.28 8.70
N GLU A 114 12.71 3.46 8.12
CA GLU A 114 11.31 3.33 8.54
C GLU A 114 10.99 1.86 8.81
N LEU A 115 10.23 1.60 9.88
CA LEU A 115 9.67 0.30 10.20
C LEU A 115 8.22 0.47 10.64
N GLU A 116 7.33 -0.34 10.11
CA GLU A 116 5.91 -0.36 10.45
C GLU A 116 5.43 -1.79 10.65
N GLY A 117 4.65 -2.02 11.70
CA GLY A 117 4.01 -3.31 11.97
C GLY A 117 2.60 -3.14 12.49
N ALA A 118 1.71 -4.07 12.13
CA ALA A 118 0.34 -4.07 12.63
C ALA A 118 -0.23 -5.48 12.77
N TYR A 119 -1.19 -5.59 13.67
CA TYR A 119 -1.97 -6.80 13.92
C TYR A 119 -3.45 -6.50 13.73
N GLN A 120 -4.17 -7.46 13.11
CA GLN A 120 -5.60 -7.37 12.82
C GLN A 120 -6.37 -8.48 13.50
N PHE A 121 -7.53 -8.11 14.09
CA PHE A 121 -8.44 -9.00 14.77
C PHE A 121 -9.89 -8.59 14.52
N GLY A 122 -10.85 -9.44 14.93
CA GLY A 122 -12.27 -9.24 14.67
C GLY A 122 -12.86 -10.48 14.01
N ASN A 123 -13.79 -10.32 13.08
CA ASN A 123 -14.41 -11.44 12.38
C ASN A 123 -14.92 -11.07 10.98
N VAL A 124 -14.99 -12.08 10.11
CA VAL A 124 -15.74 -12.06 8.85
C VAL A 124 -16.77 -13.19 8.91
N GLY A 125 -18.06 -12.83 8.91
CA GLY A 125 -19.11 -13.78 9.25
C GLY A 125 -18.84 -14.43 10.61
N ALA A 126 -18.78 -15.76 10.64
CA ALA A 126 -18.43 -16.53 11.84
C ALA A 126 -16.93 -16.78 12.04
N SER A 127 -16.08 -16.39 11.10
CA SER A 127 -14.63 -16.66 11.15
C SER A 127 -13.89 -15.56 11.88
N PRO A 128 -13.22 -15.81 13.02
CA PRO A 128 -12.38 -14.82 13.68
C PRO A 128 -11.14 -14.48 12.83
N ILE A 129 -10.70 -13.23 12.90
CA ILE A 129 -9.53 -12.70 12.19
C ILE A 129 -8.29 -12.79 13.09
N SER A 130 -7.17 -13.23 12.52
CA SER A 130 -5.84 -13.17 13.13
C SER A 130 -4.82 -12.96 12.03
N ALA A 131 -4.51 -11.70 11.72
CA ALA A 131 -3.67 -11.31 10.59
C ALA A 131 -2.63 -10.26 11.01
N TRP A 132 -1.53 -10.18 10.26
CA TRP A 132 -0.44 -9.27 10.59
C TRP A 132 0.25 -8.74 9.35
N THR A 133 0.97 -7.62 9.54
CA THR A 133 1.90 -7.07 8.56
C THR A 133 3.14 -6.54 9.25
N ILE A 134 4.27 -6.61 8.54
CA ILE A 134 5.49 -5.90 8.87
C ILE A 134 6.10 -5.36 7.58
N ALA A 135 6.61 -4.14 7.61
CA ALA A 135 7.29 -3.53 6.48
C ALA A 135 8.40 -2.60 6.96
N GLY A 136 9.46 -2.53 6.19
CA GLY A 136 10.59 -1.65 6.48
C GLY A 136 11.21 -1.08 5.23
N GLU A 137 11.82 0.09 5.37
CA GLU A 137 12.50 0.80 4.28
C GLU A 137 13.73 1.54 4.82
N SER A 138 14.81 1.54 4.07
CA SER A 138 16.03 2.30 4.33
C SER A 138 16.40 3.10 3.10
N VAL A 139 16.56 4.42 3.25
CA VAL A 139 16.86 5.36 2.17
C VAL A 139 18.23 5.98 2.40
N PHE A 140 19.16 5.70 1.50
CA PHE A 140 20.55 6.16 1.53
C PHE A 140 20.74 7.28 0.51
N ARG A 141 21.02 8.51 0.96
CA ARG A 141 21.26 9.66 0.07
C ARG A 141 22.72 10.01 0.02
N ARG A 142 23.23 10.33 -1.16
CA ARG A 142 24.62 10.73 -1.41
C ARG A 142 24.66 12.03 -2.21
N ALA A 143 24.11 13.12 -1.64
CA ALA A 143 24.02 14.44 -2.28
C ALA A 143 25.35 15.07 -2.69
N LYS A 144 26.49 14.58 -2.19
CA LYS A 144 27.84 15.05 -2.58
C LYS A 144 28.43 14.32 -3.80
N LEU A 145 27.80 13.26 -4.25
CA LEU A 145 28.22 12.53 -5.46
C LEU A 145 27.57 13.12 -6.71
N PRO A 146 28.18 12.97 -7.90
CA PRO A 146 27.53 13.29 -9.15
C PRO A 146 26.18 12.58 -9.27
N LEU A 147 25.18 13.26 -9.85
CA LEU A 147 23.79 12.78 -9.99
C LEU A 147 23.04 12.55 -8.67
N GLU A 148 23.60 12.92 -7.53
CA GLU A 148 23.01 12.86 -6.19
C GLU A 148 22.23 11.53 -5.92
N PRO A 149 22.88 10.35 -6.09
CA PRO A 149 22.19 9.08 -6.04
C PRO A 149 21.49 8.85 -4.70
N THR A 150 20.24 8.41 -4.79
CA THR A 150 19.44 7.95 -3.67
C THR A 150 19.10 6.48 -3.88
N MET A 151 19.57 5.62 -2.99
CA MET A 151 19.26 4.19 -2.98
C MET A 151 18.23 3.89 -1.91
N THR A 152 17.19 3.15 -2.26
CA THR A 152 16.19 2.64 -1.34
C THR A 152 16.27 1.12 -1.31
N LEU A 153 16.24 0.56 -0.11
CA LEU A 153 16.09 -0.89 0.12
C LEU A 153 14.91 -1.07 1.06
N GLY A 154 14.01 -1.97 0.71
CA GLY A 154 12.83 -2.19 1.52
C GLY A 154 12.28 -3.61 1.41
N PHE A 155 11.36 -3.91 2.30
CA PHE A 155 10.62 -5.16 2.31
C PHE A 155 9.21 -4.96 2.88
N GLY A 156 8.31 -5.82 2.48
CA GLY A 156 6.99 -6.01 3.08
C GLY A 156 6.71 -7.49 3.31
N ALA A 157 6.00 -7.80 4.38
CA ALA A 157 5.44 -9.13 4.60
C ALA A 157 4.07 -8.99 5.27
N THR A 158 3.09 -9.71 4.73
CA THR A 158 1.71 -9.71 5.19
C THR A 158 1.18 -11.12 5.26
N SER A 159 0.45 -11.44 6.30
CA SER A 159 -0.09 -12.78 6.48
C SER A 159 -1.14 -13.16 5.45
N GLY A 160 -1.13 -14.43 5.04
CA GLY A 160 -2.18 -15.11 4.31
C GLY A 160 -2.92 -16.14 5.18
N ASP A 161 -4.03 -16.64 4.67
CA ASP A 161 -4.80 -17.70 5.33
C ASP A 161 -4.04 -19.04 5.33
N ARG A 162 -4.19 -19.81 6.40
CA ARG A 162 -3.52 -21.11 6.59
C ARG A 162 -4.28 -22.28 6.00
N GLY A 163 -5.41 -22.01 5.33
CA GLY A 163 -6.23 -23.01 4.66
C GLY A 163 -7.53 -23.35 5.38
N PRO A 164 -8.35 -24.23 4.78
CA PRO A 164 -9.72 -24.49 5.26
C PRO A 164 -9.82 -25.05 6.68
N SER A 165 -8.79 -25.77 7.14
CA SER A 165 -8.73 -26.33 8.50
C SER A 165 -8.35 -25.33 9.58
N SER A 166 -7.89 -24.14 9.20
CA SER A 166 -7.62 -23.05 10.16
C SER A 166 -8.92 -22.55 10.77
N GLY A 167 -9.02 -22.46 12.08
CA GLY A 167 -10.16 -21.85 12.77
C GLY A 167 -10.28 -20.34 12.60
N THR A 168 -9.29 -19.68 11.98
CA THR A 168 -9.19 -18.24 11.86
C THR A 168 -8.93 -17.82 10.41
N LEU A 169 -9.36 -16.60 10.02
CA LEU A 169 -8.96 -15.94 8.79
C LEU A 169 -7.61 -15.25 8.99
N GLY A 170 -6.59 -15.77 8.32
CA GLY A 170 -5.22 -15.25 8.41
C GLY A 170 -4.88 -14.16 7.40
N THR A 171 -5.76 -13.90 6.43
CA THR A 171 -5.52 -12.92 5.37
C THR A 171 -5.52 -11.50 5.92
N PHE A 172 -4.38 -10.81 5.80
CA PHE A 172 -4.26 -9.38 6.08
C PHE A 172 -5.11 -8.56 5.11
N ASN A 173 -5.60 -7.39 5.54
CA ASN A 173 -6.28 -6.43 4.69
C ASN A 173 -5.68 -5.02 4.89
N PRO A 174 -5.20 -4.34 3.84
CA PRO A 174 -4.57 -3.03 3.93
C PRO A 174 -5.55 -1.88 4.16
N LEU A 175 -6.85 -2.14 4.27
CA LEU A 175 -7.94 -1.18 4.45
C LEU A 175 -8.09 -0.24 3.25
N PHE A 176 -7.52 0.96 3.30
CA PHE A 176 -7.62 2.01 2.28
C PHE A 176 -6.23 2.51 1.87
N PRO A 177 -5.37 1.64 1.34
CA PRO A 177 -3.97 1.94 1.07
C PRO A 177 -3.79 2.86 -0.13
N ARG A 178 -2.58 3.38 -0.31
CA ARG A 178 -2.18 4.11 -1.51
C ARG A 178 -2.42 3.29 -2.79
N GLY A 179 -2.79 3.95 -3.89
CA GLY A 179 -3.20 3.28 -5.12
C GLY A 179 -2.08 2.52 -5.82
N ALA A 180 -0.93 3.16 -6.04
CA ALA A 180 0.28 2.54 -6.59
C ALA A 180 1.11 1.92 -5.44
N TYR A 181 0.58 0.87 -4.80
CA TYR A 181 1.23 0.26 -3.63
C TYR A 181 2.59 -0.35 -3.99
N PHE A 182 2.68 -1.01 -5.13
CA PHE A 182 3.87 -1.63 -5.71
C PHE A 182 4.18 -1.08 -7.11
N GLY A 183 4.07 0.24 -7.31
CA GLY A 183 4.19 0.84 -8.63
C GLY A 183 2.89 0.81 -9.44
N LEU A 184 2.98 1.17 -10.71
CA LEU A 184 1.80 1.43 -11.56
C LEU A 184 1.21 0.18 -12.22
N VAL A 185 1.94 -0.93 -12.33
CA VAL A 185 1.41 -2.19 -12.91
C VAL A 185 0.33 -2.78 -12.01
N SER A 186 0.52 -2.73 -10.69
CA SER A 186 -0.45 -3.23 -9.70
C SER A 186 -0.98 -4.65 -10.01
N ALA A 187 -0.08 -5.56 -10.38
CA ALA A 187 -0.43 -6.94 -10.74
C ALA A 187 -1.04 -7.72 -9.56
N ASN A 188 -0.69 -7.34 -8.34
CA ASN A 188 -1.20 -7.87 -7.08
C ASN A 188 -1.25 -6.78 -6.01
N GLY A 189 -2.00 -7.01 -4.95
CA GLY A 189 -2.05 -6.19 -3.74
C GLY A 189 -1.21 -6.78 -2.60
N PRO A 190 -1.14 -6.08 -1.47
CA PRO A 190 -0.26 -6.46 -0.37
C PRO A 190 -0.80 -7.57 0.53
N GLU A 191 -1.91 -8.21 0.21
CA GLU A 191 -2.45 -9.34 0.99
C GLU A 191 -1.70 -10.63 0.66
N ASN A 192 -1.44 -11.43 1.69
CA ASN A 192 -0.78 -12.74 1.54
C ASN A 192 0.56 -12.65 0.79
N GLU A 193 1.42 -11.69 1.13
CA GLU A 193 2.58 -11.38 0.31
C GLU A 193 3.87 -11.20 1.10
N VAL A 194 4.99 -11.50 0.45
CA VAL A 194 6.35 -11.11 0.84
C VAL A 194 6.97 -10.40 -0.36
N SER A 195 7.41 -9.15 -0.17
CA SER A 195 7.85 -8.26 -1.24
C SER A 195 9.10 -7.45 -0.87
N PRO A 196 10.32 -8.00 -1.05
CA PRO A 196 11.51 -7.18 -1.05
C PRO A 196 11.56 -6.28 -2.28
N HIS A 197 12.16 -5.09 -2.11
CA HIS A 197 12.37 -4.16 -3.20
C HIS A 197 13.67 -3.37 -3.07
N ALA A 198 14.15 -2.85 -4.20
CA ALA A 198 15.25 -1.94 -4.28
C ALA A 198 14.97 -0.87 -5.33
N ALA A 199 15.37 0.38 -5.06
CA ALA A 199 15.25 1.47 -6.00
C ALA A 199 16.54 2.31 -6.04
N LEU A 200 16.81 2.91 -7.20
CA LEU A 200 17.85 3.90 -7.40
C LEU A 200 17.22 5.13 -8.08
N ALA A 201 17.40 6.29 -7.49
CA ALA A 201 17.00 7.57 -8.06
C ALA A 201 18.24 8.45 -8.29
N LEU A 202 18.24 9.19 -9.40
CA LEU A 202 19.32 10.04 -9.88
C LEU A 202 18.77 11.42 -10.27
N ALA A 203 19.44 12.49 -9.92
CA ALA A 203 19.23 13.84 -10.43
C ALA A 203 20.10 14.02 -11.69
N LEU A 204 19.48 13.92 -12.89
CA LEU A 204 20.23 13.97 -14.16
C LEU A 204 20.62 15.40 -14.55
N ALA A 205 19.75 16.38 -14.24
CA ALA A 205 19.96 17.80 -14.43
C ALA A 205 18.99 18.58 -13.50
N GLU A 206 19.08 19.91 -13.51
CA GLU A 206 18.11 20.73 -12.77
C GLU A 206 16.68 20.45 -13.25
N GLY A 207 15.81 20.09 -12.30
CA GLY A 207 14.44 19.71 -12.58
C GLY A 207 14.25 18.35 -13.26
N LEU A 208 15.31 17.64 -13.67
CA LEU A 208 15.22 16.35 -14.36
C LEU A 208 15.71 15.21 -13.46
N SER A 209 14.84 14.27 -13.15
CA SER A 209 15.15 13.09 -12.33
C SER A 209 14.77 11.79 -13.06
N PHE A 210 15.52 10.76 -12.76
CA PHE A 210 15.27 9.39 -13.22
C PHE A 210 15.30 8.44 -12.03
N SER A 211 14.40 7.47 -12.01
CA SER A 211 14.48 6.38 -11.05
C SER A 211 14.17 5.04 -11.69
N VAL A 212 14.74 4.00 -11.11
CA VAL A 212 14.40 2.61 -11.40
C VAL A 212 14.13 1.89 -10.10
N GLU A 213 13.07 1.10 -10.07
CA GLU A 213 12.67 0.30 -8.92
C GLU A 213 12.40 -1.15 -9.36
N ALA A 214 12.81 -2.11 -8.52
CA ALA A 214 12.56 -3.52 -8.73
C ALA A 214 11.91 -4.12 -7.50
N TRP A 215 10.83 -4.85 -7.71
CA TRP A 215 10.06 -5.60 -6.71
C TRP A 215 10.06 -7.07 -7.10
N SER A 216 10.17 -7.96 -6.11
CA SER A 216 9.89 -9.38 -6.30
C SER A 216 8.84 -9.84 -5.31
N PHE A 217 7.92 -10.74 -5.73
CA PHE A 217 6.70 -11.04 -5.00
C PHE A 217 6.55 -12.55 -4.77
N TRP A 218 6.22 -12.91 -3.54
CA TRP A 218 5.91 -14.29 -3.14
C TRP A 218 4.65 -14.32 -2.29
N ARG A 219 3.83 -15.34 -2.44
CA ARG A 219 2.76 -15.63 -1.49
C ARG A 219 3.35 -15.98 -0.13
N GLN A 220 2.87 -15.36 0.96
CA GLN A 220 3.27 -15.69 2.32
C GLN A 220 2.72 -17.07 2.71
N SER A 221 1.47 -17.37 2.37
CA SER A 221 0.83 -18.68 2.50
C SER A 221 0.45 -19.26 1.14
N THR A 222 0.81 -20.51 0.88
CA THR A 222 0.36 -21.22 -0.32
C THR A 222 -1.09 -21.66 -0.26
N SER A 223 -1.71 -21.66 0.92
CA SER A 223 -3.13 -21.99 1.12
C SER A 223 -4.08 -20.81 0.83
N ASP A 224 -3.54 -19.63 0.54
CA ASP A 224 -4.33 -18.43 0.24
C ASP A 224 -4.05 -17.94 -1.18
N GLY A 225 -5.01 -17.18 -1.72
CA GLY A 225 -4.95 -16.59 -3.05
C GLY A 225 -4.13 -15.31 -3.11
N ILE A 226 -4.26 -14.62 -4.24
CA ILE A 226 -3.74 -13.28 -4.46
C ILE A 226 -4.90 -12.29 -4.61
N TYR A 227 -4.64 -11.06 -4.19
CA TYR A 227 -5.65 -10.01 -4.10
C TYR A 227 -5.18 -8.75 -4.85
N SER A 228 -6.11 -7.89 -5.22
CA SER A 228 -5.82 -6.55 -5.74
C SER A 228 -5.50 -5.59 -4.58
N VAL A 229 -4.92 -4.42 -4.87
CA VAL A 229 -4.60 -3.40 -3.86
C VAL A 229 -5.78 -3.06 -2.93
N PRO A 230 -7.05 -2.94 -3.39
CA PRO A 230 -8.18 -2.72 -2.48
C PRO A 230 -8.71 -4.02 -1.80
N GLY A 231 -8.00 -5.15 -1.88
CA GLY A 231 -8.35 -6.38 -1.19
C GLY A 231 -9.32 -7.31 -1.91
N ARG A 232 -9.62 -7.08 -3.19
CA ARG A 232 -10.48 -7.98 -3.97
C ARG A 232 -9.70 -9.23 -4.38
N LEU A 233 -10.26 -10.42 -4.13
CA LEU A 233 -9.66 -11.69 -4.58
C LEU A 233 -9.53 -11.72 -6.11
N LEU A 234 -8.30 -11.83 -6.60
CA LEU A 234 -7.97 -11.94 -8.03
C LEU A 234 -7.90 -13.40 -8.47
N ARG A 235 -7.17 -14.23 -7.73
CA ARG A 235 -7.02 -15.66 -8.00
C ARG A 235 -6.98 -16.46 -6.72
N ARG A 236 -7.62 -17.62 -6.73
CA ARG A 236 -7.49 -18.60 -5.66
C ARG A 236 -6.11 -19.25 -5.70
N GLY A 237 -5.62 -19.63 -4.54
CA GLY A 237 -4.40 -20.40 -4.40
C GLY A 237 -4.68 -21.73 -3.71
N THR A 238 -3.87 -22.74 -4.02
CA THR A 238 -3.86 -24.04 -3.34
C THR A 238 -2.48 -24.33 -2.79
N PRO A 239 -2.33 -25.23 -1.80
CA PRO A 239 -1.01 -25.61 -1.26
C PRO A 239 -0.04 -26.18 -2.31
N ALA A 240 -0.57 -26.74 -3.41
CA ALA A 240 0.24 -27.28 -4.51
C ALA A 240 0.81 -26.20 -5.44
N ASP A 241 0.25 -24.99 -5.42
CA ASP A 241 0.70 -23.91 -6.29
C ASP A 241 2.01 -23.29 -5.79
N ALA A 242 2.82 -22.82 -6.73
CA ALA A 242 4.09 -22.17 -6.43
C ALA A 242 3.90 -20.90 -5.58
N ARG A 243 4.91 -20.55 -4.77
CA ARG A 243 4.91 -19.31 -3.97
C ARG A 243 5.23 -18.07 -4.81
N TYR A 244 6.14 -18.20 -5.78
CA TYR A 244 6.66 -17.08 -6.55
C TYR A 244 5.63 -16.51 -7.50
N LEU A 245 5.30 -15.23 -7.34
CA LEU A 245 4.32 -14.49 -8.16
C LEU A 245 4.99 -13.80 -9.35
N GLY A 246 6.20 -13.30 -9.18
CA GLY A 246 6.89 -12.61 -10.26
C GLY A 246 7.81 -11.50 -9.78
N THR A 247 8.44 -10.85 -10.75
CA THR A 247 9.30 -9.67 -10.53
C THR A 247 8.83 -8.54 -11.43
N GLN A 248 8.69 -7.34 -10.83
CA GLN A 248 8.38 -6.10 -11.53
C GLN A 248 9.62 -5.20 -11.54
N VAL A 249 9.89 -4.57 -12.68
CA VAL A 249 10.84 -3.48 -12.81
C VAL A 249 10.10 -2.29 -13.39
N GLU A 250 10.27 -1.11 -12.78
CA GLU A 250 9.66 0.13 -13.24
C GLU A 250 10.73 1.22 -13.33
N ALA A 251 10.79 1.90 -14.47
CA ALA A 251 11.61 3.08 -14.71
C ALA A 251 10.72 4.31 -14.83
N PHE A 252 11.09 5.37 -14.14
CA PHE A 252 10.34 6.61 -14.09
C PHE A 252 11.24 7.80 -14.41
N LEU A 253 10.80 8.67 -15.31
CA LEU A 253 11.44 9.93 -15.64
C LEU A 253 10.50 11.08 -15.28
N SER A 254 10.99 12.09 -14.59
CA SER A 254 10.25 13.30 -14.28
C SER A 254 11.07 14.53 -14.62
N TRP A 255 10.45 15.47 -15.32
CA TRP A 255 11.07 16.72 -15.72
C TRP A 255 10.18 17.92 -15.34
N GLN A 256 10.62 18.68 -14.34
CA GLN A 256 10.05 19.98 -14.02
C GLN A 256 10.70 21.01 -14.93
N ILE A 257 10.02 21.39 -16.01
CA ILE A 257 10.54 22.30 -17.04
C ILE A 257 10.62 23.73 -16.46
N ASP A 258 9.56 24.14 -15.77
CA ASP A 258 9.48 25.41 -15.07
C ASP A 258 8.49 25.30 -13.88
N ARG A 259 8.17 26.44 -13.23
CA ARG A 259 7.25 26.46 -12.07
C ARG A 259 5.82 25.99 -12.41
N HIS A 260 5.44 25.97 -13.67
CA HIS A 260 4.09 25.66 -14.14
C HIS A 260 3.99 24.29 -14.82
N VAL A 261 5.02 23.88 -15.56
CA VAL A 261 4.97 22.70 -16.43
C VAL A 261 5.87 21.59 -15.92
N SER A 262 5.30 20.41 -15.75
CA SER A 262 6.05 19.19 -15.55
C SER A 262 5.63 18.10 -16.55
N LEU A 263 6.60 17.33 -17.02
CA LEU A 263 6.42 16.13 -17.84
C LEU A 263 6.89 14.93 -17.06
N SER A 264 6.18 13.83 -17.17
CA SER A 264 6.57 12.57 -16.54
C SER A 264 6.26 11.40 -17.46
N GLY A 265 7.04 10.34 -17.33
CA GLY A 265 6.83 9.11 -18.06
C GLY A 265 7.32 7.90 -17.26
N THR A 266 6.67 6.77 -17.47
CA THR A 266 7.04 5.50 -16.87
C THR A 266 7.00 4.38 -17.86
N LEU A 267 7.93 3.44 -17.70
CA LEU A 267 7.92 2.13 -18.36
C LEU A 267 8.06 1.08 -17.28
N ALA A 268 7.19 0.09 -17.29
CA ALA A 268 7.23 -1.00 -16.31
C ALA A 268 7.02 -2.35 -17.00
N TYR A 269 7.65 -3.37 -16.45
CA TYR A 269 7.53 -4.75 -16.88
C TYR A 269 7.38 -5.67 -15.70
N PHE A 270 6.35 -6.49 -15.69
CA PHE A 270 6.12 -7.55 -14.71
C PHE A 270 6.33 -8.89 -15.40
N ALA A 271 7.40 -9.59 -15.02
CA ALA A 271 7.67 -10.98 -15.40
C ALA A 271 6.86 -11.91 -14.48
N ALA A 272 5.88 -12.61 -15.04
CA ALA A 272 5.03 -13.54 -14.31
C ALA A 272 5.85 -14.74 -13.80
N GLY A 273 5.62 -15.10 -12.53
CA GLY A 273 6.29 -16.22 -11.88
C GLY A 273 5.50 -17.53 -11.95
N ALA A 274 6.10 -18.59 -11.41
CA ALA A 274 5.59 -19.95 -11.49
C ALA A 274 4.16 -20.16 -10.92
N PHE A 275 3.68 -19.29 -10.03
CA PHE A 275 2.28 -19.33 -9.57
C PHE A 275 1.30 -19.13 -10.74
N PHE A 276 1.62 -18.22 -11.66
CA PHE A 276 0.76 -17.95 -12.80
C PHE A 276 0.80 -19.05 -13.86
N ASP A 277 1.89 -19.81 -13.94
CA ASP A 277 1.98 -20.95 -14.84
C ASP A 277 1.04 -22.09 -14.43
N THR A 278 0.82 -22.26 -13.12
CA THR A 278 0.02 -23.37 -12.56
C THR A 278 -1.43 -22.98 -12.27
N SER A 279 -1.71 -21.70 -11.96
CA SER A 279 -3.03 -21.28 -11.50
C SER A 279 -3.98 -20.78 -12.61
N ALA A 280 -3.47 -20.24 -13.69
CA ALA A 280 -4.16 -19.85 -14.94
C ALA A 280 -3.12 -19.38 -15.95
N PRO A 281 -3.44 -19.23 -17.24
CA PRO A 281 -2.49 -18.65 -18.20
C PRO A 281 -2.03 -17.30 -17.69
N GLY A 282 -0.88 -17.24 -17.06
CA GLY A 282 -0.20 -16.00 -16.67
C GLY A 282 0.56 -15.47 -17.85
N LYS A 283 0.51 -14.18 -18.08
CA LYS A 283 1.33 -13.49 -19.07
C LYS A 283 2.09 -12.39 -18.37
N ASP A 284 3.26 -12.13 -18.89
CA ASP A 284 4.00 -10.92 -18.54
C ASP A 284 3.19 -9.68 -18.90
N ILE A 285 3.40 -8.61 -18.15
CA ILE A 285 2.71 -7.34 -18.36
C ILE A 285 3.77 -6.30 -18.70
N ALA A 286 3.64 -5.69 -19.88
CA ALA A 286 4.35 -4.47 -20.22
C ALA A 286 3.42 -3.27 -20.09
N TYR A 287 3.88 -2.23 -19.41
CA TYR A 287 3.10 -1.02 -19.16
C TYR A 287 3.93 0.21 -19.51
N GLY A 288 3.29 1.21 -20.09
CA GLY A 288 3.91 2.51 -20.36
C GLY A 288 2.88 3.62 -20.23
N ALA A 289 3.27 4.73 -19.61
CA ALA A 289 2.45 5.92 -19.50
C ALA A 289 3.29 7.18 -19.59
N ALA A 290 2.70 8.26 -20.11
CA ALA A 290 3.27 9.59 -20.09
C ALA A 290 2.18 10.61 -19.76
N TRP A 291 2.52 11.64 -19.01
CA TRP A 291 1.60 12.72 -18.68
C TRP A 291 2.30 14.06 -18.56
N ALA A 292 1.55 15.11 -18.78
CA ALA A 292 1.96 16.48 -18.56
C ALA A 292 1.05 17.09 -17.48
N SER A 293 1.63 17.90 -16.59
CA SER A 293 0.89 18.65 -15.58
C SER A 293 1.17 20.13 -15.73
N TYR A 294 0.11 20.94 -15.64
CA TYR A 294 0.20 22.38 -15.64
C TYR A 294 -0.41 22.93 -14.34
N LYS A 295 0.34 23.77 -13.63
CA LYS A 295 -0.11 24.48 -12.43
C LYS A 295 -0.17 25.96 -12.72
N PHE A 296 -1.30 26.58 -12.50
CA PHE A 296 -1.53 28.03 -12.66
C PHE A 296 -1.53 28.76 -11.31
#